data_12ba2e64a290cbe5843fa0f9ad84115d
#
_entry.id   12ba2e64a290cbe5843fa0f9ad84115d
#
_cell.length_a   1.000
_cell.length_b   1.000
_cell.length_c   1.000
_cell.angle_alpha   90.00
_cell.angle_beta   90.00
_cell.angle_gamma   90.00
#
_symmetry.space_group_name_H-M   'P 1'
#
loop_
_entity.id
_entity.type
_entity.pdbx_description
1 polymer ?
#
loop_
_entity_poly.entity_id
_entity_poly.type
_entity_poly.pdbx_seq_one_letter_code
_entity_poly.pdbx_strand_id
1 'polypeptide(L)'
;MSSPIRRLFVNGFPSLYGGAGTELHHQIIVWRKMGVEVHLIPSWDYHGEPLYNEMVSLGVIMHAPADWSAVQPGDPVLGFCNAGFLNALPEIRRHTKRTVFINCMTWLFPREKEAMQKGEIAMFLYQNEAVRQEAMPVLRKLNGDPQVQFLTFRPYFHAESFPFIRERDEDFFGCGRISRQDADKFAANTLHIYGAFVSPVEKRGLFLGFDKRSEAKIGRPFDWIRIARNQREVSQQDFYRHSRIILQPTDTTCLLYTSPSP
;
A
#
# COMPACT_ATOMS: atom_id res chain seq x y z
N MET A 1 14.88 -0.45 27.83
CA MET A 1 13.90 0.13 26.91
C MET A 1 14.67 0.73 25.73
N SER A 2 14.36 0.37 24.49
CA SER A 2 14.99 1.01 23.32
C SER A 2 14.55 2.48 23.24
N SER A 3 15.49 3.38 22.94
CA SER A 3 15.15 4.79 22.70
C SER A 3 14.13 4.92 21.56
N PRO A 4 13.16 5.84 21.67
CA PRO A 4 12.19 6.03 20.61
C PRO A 4 12.89 6.41 19.30
N ILE A 5 12.36 5.93 18.18
CA ILE A 5 12.85 6.32 16.85
C ILE A 5 12.53 7.81 16.68
N ARG A 6 13.57 8.63 16.50
CA ARG A 6 13.42 10.07 16.24
C ARG A 6 13.44 10.41 14.77
N ARG A 7 14.26 9.70 14.00
CA ARG A 7 14.43 9.86 12.55
C ARG A 7 14.14 8.54 11.85
N LEU A 8 13.44 8.59 10.73
CA LEU A 8 13.11 7.42 9.93
C LEU A 8 13.32 7.76 8.44
N PHE A 9 14.16 7.02 7.78
CA PHE A 9 14.37 7.11 6.34
C PHE A 9 13.53 6.05 5.64
N VAL A 10 12.83 6.44 4.60
CA VAL A 10 12.00 5.54 3.78
C VAL A 10 12.51 5.57 2.34
N ASN A 11 12.92 4.42 1.83
CA ASN A 11 13.21 4.29 0.40
C ASN A 11 11.91 4.15 -0.37
N GLY A 12 11.53 5.18 -1.09
CA GLY A 12 10.31 5.23 -1.88
C GLY A 12 9.54 6.52 -1.68
N PHE A 13 8.38 6.57 -2.29
CA PHE A 13 7.45 7.68 -2.22
C PHE A 13 6.03 7.14 -2.08
N PRO A 14 5.16 7.72 -1.24
CA PRO A 14 3.77 7.28 -1.10
C PRO A 14 3.00 7.53 -2.40
N SER A 15 1.99 6.72 -2.63
CA SER A 15 1.20 6.79 -3.86
C SER A 15 -0.28 6.67 -3.55
N LEU A 16 -1.11 7.34 -4.34
CA LEU A 16 -2.56 7.13 -4.36
C LEU A 16 -2.94 5.80 -5.07
N TYR A 17 -1.96 5.12 -5.67
CA TYR A 17 -2.17 3.92 -6.46
C TYR A 17 -1.65 2.67 -5.75
N GLY A 18 -2.55 1.72 -5.51
CA GLY A 18 -2.22 0.45 -4.89
C GLY A 18 -2.09 0.51 -3.36
N GLY A 19 -2.37 -0.63 -2.72
CA GLY A 19 -2.49 -0.72 -1.26
C GLY A 19 -1.24 -0.30 -0.50
N ALA A 20 -0.06 -0.79 -0.90
CA ALA A 20 1.18 -0.48 -0.20
C ALA A 20 1.55 1.01 -0.27
N GLY A 21 1.35 1.68 -1.42
CA GLY A 21 1.62 3.11 -1.56
C GLY A 21 0.66 3.97 -0.75
N THR A 22 -0.63 3.63 -0.76
CA THR A 22 -1.66 4.30 0.03
C THR A 22 -1.42 4.10 1.53
N GLU A 23 -1.06 2.88 1.94
CA GLU A 23 -0.75 2.62 3.33
C GLU A 23 0.50 3.36 3.80
N LEU A 24 1.56 3.42 2.99
CA LEU A 24 2.74 4.23 3.31
C LEU A 24 2.35 5.70 3.53
N HIS A 25 1.45 6.26 2.73
CA HIS A 25 0.90 7.59 2.93
C HIS A 25 0.30 7.76 4.33
N HIS A 26 -0.60 6.86 4.72
CA HIS A 26 -1.23 6.89 6.04
C HIS A 26 -0.23 6.66 7.19
N GLN A 27 0.75 5.80 6.99
CA GLN A 27 1.83 5.58 7.97
C GLN A 27 2.67 6.85 8.18
N ILE A 28 3.01 7.58 7.12
CA ILE A 28 3.75 8.83 7.21
C ILE A 28 2.96 9.85 8.06
N ILE A 29 1.66 9.98 7.84
CA ILE A 29 0.81 10.89 8.63
C ILE A 29 0.92 10.55 10.11
N VAL A 30 0.80 9.27 10.50
CA VAL A 30 0.86 8.89 11.91
C VAL A 30 2.27 9.05 12.48
N TRP A 31 3.31 8.71 11.75
CA TRP A 31 4.68 8.92 12.22
C TRP A 31 4.98 10.40 12.47
N ARG A 32 4.53 11.29 11.58
CA ARG A 32 4.64 12.73 11.79
C ARG A 32 3.85 13.21 13.02
N LYS A 33 2.63 12.73 13.23
CA LYS A 33 1.83 13.00 14.44
C LYS A 33 2.53 12.51 15.73
N MET A 34 3.30 11.42 15.64
CA MET A 34 4.11 10.89 16.76
C MET A 34 5.42 11.66 16.97
N GLY A 35 5.71 12.68 16.18
CA GLY A 35 6.92 13.48 16.28
C GLY A 35 8.16 12.83 15.65
N VAL A 36 7.98 11.80 14.81
CA VAL A 36 9.09 11.19 14.07
C VAL A 36 9.47 12.11 12.90
N GLU A 37 10.74 12.42 12.76
CA GLU A 37 11.28 13.08 11.58
C GLU A 37 11.37 12.08 10.44
N VAL A 38 10.50 12.23 9.42
CA VAL A 38 10.42 11.31 8.28
C VAL A 38 11.18 11.89 7.10
N HIS A 39 12.06 11.09 6.53
CA HIS A 39 12.86 11.39 5.34
C HIS A 39 12.46 10.44 4.22
N LEU A 40 12.17 10.95 3.03
CA LEU A 40 11.90 10.13 1.84
C LEU A 40 13.11 10.21 0.89
N ILE A 41 13.60 9.03 0.48
CA ILE A 41 14.67 8.86 -0.51
C ILE A 41 14.12 7.98 -1.64
N PRO A 42 13.39 8.55 -2.62
CA PRO A 42 12.86 7.81 -3.75
C PRO A 42 13.98 7.33 -4.69
N SER A 43 13.66 6.34 -5.53
CA SER A 43 14.57 5.88 -6.59
C SER A 43 14.31 6.57 -7.94
N TRP A 44 13.35 7.51 -7.99
CA TRP A 44 12.96 8.25 -9.21
C TRP A 44 12.63 9.71 -8.87
N ASP A 45 12.51 10.55 -9.90
CA ASP A 45 12.05 11.94 -9.72
C ASP A 45 10.55 11.96 -9.32
N TYR A 46 10.26 12.56 -8.18
CA TYR A 46 8.96 12.60 -7.51
C TYR A 46 8.28 13.96 -7.54
N HIS A 47 8.90 14.98 -8.14
CA HIS A 47 8.37 16.36 -8.11
C HIS A 47 6.99 16.51 -8.76
N GLY A 48 6.61 15.61 -9.68
CA GLY A 48 5.29 15.58 -10.30
C GLY A 48 4.27 14.64 -9.63
N GLU A 49 4.62 14.02 -8.50
CA GLU A 49 3.73 13.08 -7.83
C GLU A 49 2.57 13.79 -7.12
N PRO A 50 1.34 13.24 -7.16
CA PRO A 50 0.15 13.91 -6.61
C PRO A 50 0.26 14.24 -5.12
N LEU A 51 1.00 13.44 -4.33
CA LEU A 51 1.16 13.63 -2.89
C LEU A 51 2.33 14.54 -2.51
N TYR A 52 3.07 15.11 -3.49
CA TYR A 52 4.27 15.91 -3.19
C TYR A 52 3.99 17.05 -2.22
N ASN A 53 3.02 17.91 -2.55
CA ASN A 53 2.70 19.07 -1.71
C ASN A 53 2.20 18.67 -0.32
N GLU A 54 1.47 17.56 -0.23
CA GLU A 54 1.00 17.07 1.05
C GLU A 54 2.16 16.57 1.92
N MET A 55 3.12 15.84 1.35
CA MET A 55 4.32 15.42 2.07
C MET A 55 5.11 16.62 2.60
N VAL A 56 5.28 17.65 1.79
CA VAL A 56 5.93 18.90 2.20
C VAL A 56 5.15 19.56 3.34
N SER A 57 3.82 19.67 3.25
CA SER A 57 2.98 20.27 4.28
C SER A 57 2.99 19.49 5.62
N LEU A 58 3.20 18.18 5.58
CA LEU A 58 3.39 17.33 6.75
C LEU A 58 4.79 17.48 7.37
N GLY A 59 5.67 18.29 6.77
CA GLY A 59 7.05 18.47 7.22
C GLY A 59 7.93 17.25 6.97
N VAL A 60 7.64 16.48 5.93
CA VAL A 60 8.50 15.39 5.47
C VAL A 60 9.70 15.98 4.75
N ILE A 61 10.89 15.44 5.05
CA ILE A 61 12.14 15.88 4.42
C ILE A 61 12.37 15.05 3.17
N MET A 62 12.45 15.74 2.04
CA MET A 62 12.59 15.13 0.72
C MET A 62 14.06 15.18 0.28
N HIS A 63 14.59 14.05 -0.15
CA HIS A 63 15.95 13.93 -0.69
C HIS A 63 15.95 13.69 -2.19
N ALA A 64 17.04 14.02 -2.84
CA ALA A 64 17.25 13.67 -4.23
C ALA A 64 17.17 12.14 -4.42
N PRO A 65 16.80 11.65 -5.62
CA PRO A 65 16.75 10.22 -5.89
C PRO A 65 18.04 9.50 -5.53
N ALA A 66 17.91 8.43 -4.72
CA ALA A 66 19.04 7.61 -4.24
C ALA A 66 20.15 8.36 -3.50
N ASP A 67 19.86 9.54 -2.94
CA ASP A 67 20.81 10.29 -2.11
C ASP A 67 20.76 9.82 -0.65
N TRP A 68 21.74 9.01 -0.26
CA TRP A 68 21.87 8.45 1.09
C TRP A 68 22.76 9.27 2.02
N SER A 69 23.27 10.42 1.58
CA SER A 69 24.27 11.23 2.31
C SER A 69 23.80 11.70 3.69
N ALA A 70 22.49 11.88 3.87
CA ALA A 70 21.89 12.30 5.14
C ALA A 70 21.74 11.16 6.17
N VAL A 71 21.86 9.88 5.75
CA VAL A 71 21.68 8.71 6.60
C VAL A 71 22.90 8.55 7.50
N GLN A 72 22.70 8.53 8.81
CA GLN A 72 23.75 8.33 9.81
C GLN A 72 23.82 6.87 10.30
N PRO A 73 24.98 6.40 10.79
CA PRO A 73 25.06 5.11 11.46
C PRO A 73 24.06 5.04 12.62
N GLY A 74 23.13 4.10 12.59
CA GLY A 74 22.07 3.97 13.58
C GLY A 74 20.71 4.51 13.18
N ASP A 75 20.58 5.26 12.10
CA ASP A 75 19.28 5.62 11.55
C ASP A 75 18.62 4.39 10.90
N PRO A 76 17.33 4.13 11.15
CA PRO A 76 16.60 3.09 10.43
C PRO A 76 16.27 3.54 9.01
N VAL A 77 16.50 2.65 8.05
CA VAL A 77 16.07 2.82 6.66
C VAL A 77 15.06 1.74 6.32
N LEU A 78 13.86 2.15 5.90
CA LEU A 78 12.69 1.33 5.66
C LEU A 78 12.39 1.19 4.18
N GLY A 79 12.17 -0.05 3.72
CA GLY A 79 11.49 -0.36 2.45
C GLY A 79 10.07 -0.84 2.70
N PHE A 80 9.08 -0.14 2.16
CA PHE A 80 7.66 -0.50 2.32
C PHE A 80 7.16 -1.22 1.08
N CYS A 81 7.21 -2.56 1.10
CA CYS A 81 6.83 -3.42 -0.03
C CYS A 81 7.47 -2.98 -1.37
N ASN A 82 8.72 -2.56 -1.31
CA ASN A 82 9.42 -1.89 -2.39
C ASN A 82 10.62 -2.72 -2.86
N ALA A 83 10.52 -3.29 -4.07
CA ALA A 83 11.63 -4.03 -4.67
C ALA A 83 12.87 -3.14 -4.93
N GLY A 84 12.67 -1.84 -5.16
CA GLY A 84 13.76 -0.87 -5.30
C GLY A 84 14.63 -0.78 -4.04
N PHE A 85 14.00 -0.83 -2.86
CA PHE A 85 14.72 -0.91 -1.59
C PHE A 85 15.64 -2.14 -1.52
N LEU A 86 15.10 -3.31 -1.88
CA LEU A 86 15.88 -4.55 -1.86
C LEU A 86 17.09 -4.49 -2.81
N ASN A 87 16.98 -3.77 -3.92
CA ASN A 87 18.08 -3.55 -4.84
C ASN A 87 19.08 -2.51 -4.33
N ALA A 88 18.65 -1.53 -3.56
CA ALA A 88 19.49 -0.49 -2.99
C ALA A 88 20.22 -0.91 -1.70
N LEU A 89 19.89 -2.08 -1.11
CA LEU A 89 20.48 -2.55 0.14
C LEU A 89 22.02 -2.49 0.20
N PRO A 90 22.78 -2.90 -0.85
CA PRO A 90 24.23 -2.81 -0.80
C PRO A 90 24.73 -1.39 -0.57
N GLU A 91 24.06 -0.39 -1.13
CA GLU A 91 24.42 1.02 -0.94
C GLU A 91 23.95 1.52 0.44
N ILE A 92 22.70 1.28 0.81
CA ILE A 92 22.13 1.66 2.13
C ILE A 92 23.01 1.13 3.26
N ARG A 93 23.51 -0.09 3.13
CA ARG A 93 24.36 -0.76 4.15
C ARG A 93 25.70 -0.11 4.37
N ARG A 94 26.16 0.75 3.48
CA ARG A 94 27.38 1.56 3.68
C ARG A 94 27.16 2.66 4.71
N HIS A 95 25.91 3.11 4.87
CA HIS A 95 25.51 4.19 5.77
C HIS A 95 24.97 3.67 7.11
N THR A 96 24.12 2.64 7.08
CA THR A 96 23.51 2.07 8.29
C THR A 96 23.33 0.56 8.21
N LYS A 97 23.35 -0.10 9.36
CA LYS A 97 22.99 -1.53 9.48
C LYS A 97 21.51 -1.74 9.87
N ARG A 98 20.77 -0.67 10.18
CA ARG A 98 19.37 -0.75 10.62
C ARG A 98 18.40 -0.72 9.42
N THR A 99 18.48 -1.75 8.61
CA THR A 99 17.63 -1.93 7.42
C THR A 99 16.37 -2.69 7.80
N VAL A 100 15.22 -2.14 7.44
CA VAL A 100 13.89 -2.69 7.76
C VAL A 100 13.11 -2.91 6.47
N PHE A 101 12.56 -4.10 6.27
CA PHE A 101 11.71 -4.38 5.12
C PHE A 101 10.31 -4.79 5.57
N ILE A 102 9.30 -4.08 5.08
CA ILE A 102 7.89 -4.43 5.26
C ILE A 102 7.44 -5.20 4.02
N ASN A 103 7.05 -6.45 4.20
CA ASN A 103 6.43 -7.25 3.16
C ASN A 103 4.91 -7.25 3.34
N CYS A 104 4.19 -6.64 2.36
CA CYS A 104 2.74 -6.59 2.31
C CYS A 104 2.13 -7.71 1.45
N MET A 105 2.96 -8.66 0.98
CA MET A 105 2.55 -9.75 0.11
C MET A 105 2.40 -11.05 0.90
N THR A 106 1.79 -12.06 0.30
CA THR A 106 1.73 -13.43 0.83
C THR A 106 2.86 -14.32 0.37
N TRP A 107 3.74 -13.77 -0.42
CA TRP A 107 4.91 -14.49 -0.92
C TRP A 107 6.18 -13.69 -0.63
N LEU A 108 7.30 -14.39 -0.62
CA LEU A 108 8.62 -13.79 -0.51
C LEU A 108 9.12 -13.37 -1.90
N PHE A 109 9.61 -12.14 -1.99
CA PHE A 109 10.33 -11.72 -3.19
C PHE A 109 11.63 -12.53 -3.33
N PRO A 110 12.06 -12.90 -4.53
CA PRO A 110 13.36 -13.56 -4.72
C PRO A 110 14.51 -12.77 -4.10
N ARG A 111 14.53 -11.45 -4.30
CA ARG A 111 15.55 -10.54 -3.76
C ARG A 111 15.51 -10.43 -2.22
N GLU A 112 14.37 -10.65 -1.59
CA GLU A 112 14.21 -10.72 -0.13
C GLU A 112 14.97 -11.93 0.45
N LYS A 113 14.89 -13.07 -0.23
CA LYS A 113 15.66 -14.27 0.13
C LYS A 113 17.16 -14.06 -0.01
N GLU A 114 17.59 -13.44 -1.10
CA GLU A 114 18.99 -13.09 -1.32
C GLU A 114 19.50 -12.11 -0.26
N ALA A 115 18.73 -11.09 0.07
CA ALA A 115 19.06 -10.10 1.08
C ALA A 115 19.19 -10.73 2.47
N MET A 116 18.31 -11.69 2.82
CA MET A 116 18.44 -12.47 4.05
C MET A 116 19.72 -13.31 4.04
N GLN A 117 19.99 -14.03 2.95
CA GLN A 117 21.19 -14.85 2.81
C GLN A 117 22.47 -14.05 3.01
N LYS A 118 22.50 -12.81 2.51
CA LYS A 118 23.65 -11.90 2.61
C LYS A 118 23.70 -11.14 3.96
N GLY A 119 22.70 -11.29 4.84
CA GLY A 119 22.60 -10.52 6.09
C GLY A 119 22.39 -9.01 5.85
N GLU A 120 21.70 -8.65 4.77
CA GLU A 120 21.49 -7.25 4.38
C GLU A 120 20.29 -6.60 5.09
N ILE A 121 19.39 -7.37 5.71
CA ILE A 121 18.19 -6.89 6.40
C ILE A 121 18.27 -7.24 7.88
N ALA A 122 18.09 -6.23 8.71
CA ALA A 122 18.10 -6.40 10.18
C ALA A 122 16.71 -6.77 10.73
N MET A 123 15.64 -6.34 10.05
CA MET A 123 14.26 -6.58 10.51
C MET A 123 13.32 -6.77 9.34
N PHE A 124 12.52 -7.84 9.42
CA PHE A 124 11.39 -8.08 8.52
C PHE A 124 10.08 -7.83 9.27
N LEU A 125 9.20 -7.08 8.64
CA LEU A 125 7.86 -6.78 9.13
C LEU A 125 6.81 -7.35 8.17
N TYR A 126 5.83 -8.06 8.72
CA TYR A 126 4.73 -8.65 7.95
C TYR A 126 3.41 -8.09 8.45
N GLN A 127 2.48 -7.81 7.55
CA GLN A 127 1.15 -7.30 7.91
C GLN A 127 0.23 -8.36 8.51
N ASN A 128 0.55 -9.64 8.28
CA ASN A 128 -0.24 -10.78 8.72
C ASN A 128 0.64 -11.78 9.48
N GLU A 129 0.17 -12.21 10.63
CA GLU A 129 0.88 -13.17 11.48
C GLU A 129 1.06 -14.53 10.80
N ALA A 130 0.05 -15.01 10.04
CA ALA A 130 0.18 -16.28 9.33
C ALA A 130 1.30 -16.22 8.27
N VAL A 131 1.36 -15.12 7.51
CA VAL A 131 2.46 -14.89 6.54
C VAL A 131 3.80 -14.83 7.23
N ARG A 132 3.90 -14.16 8.38
CA ARG A 132 5.12 -14.12 9.17
C ARG A 132 5.57 -15.53 9.60
N GLN A 133 4.63 -16.33 10.09
CA GLN A 133 4.90 -17.71 10.53
C GLN A 133 5.35 -18.61 9.39
N GLU A 134 4.85 -18.42 8.18
CA GLU A 134 5.27 -19.16 6.99
C GLU A 134 6.62 -18.67 6.44
N ALA A 135 6.83 -17.35 6.38
CA ALA A 135 8.03 -16.76 5.80
C ALA A 135 9.28 -16.93 6.68
N MET A 136 9.13 -16.76 7.99
CA MET A 136 10.25 -16.79 8.93
C MET A 136 11.08 -18.09 8.88
N PRO A 137 10.48 -19.29 8.91
CA PRO A 137 11.27 -20.52 8.83
C PRO A 137 12.04 -20.68 7.51
N VAL A 138 11.46 -20.19 6.40
CA VAL A 138 12.11 -20.19 5.08
C VAL A 138 13.33 -19.28 5.09
N LEU A 139 13.20 -18.06 5.62
CA LEU A 139 14.29 -17.11 5.68
C LEU A 139 15.36 -17.52 6.69
N ARG A 140 14.99 -18.06 7.84
CA ARG A 140 15.92 -18.59 8.87
C ARG A 140 16.82 -19.70 8.36
N LYS A 141 16.34 -20.52 7.42
CA LYS A 141 17.17 -21.56 6.77
C LYS A 141 18.25 -20.98 5.86
N LEU A 142 18.05 -19.76 5.34
CA LEU A 142 19.02 -19.10 4.46
C LEU A 142 20.12 -18.40 5.27
N ASN A 143 19.77 -17.84 6.43
CA ASN A 143 20.71 -17.22 7.35
C ASN A 143 20.14 -17.34 8.77
N GLY A 144 20.89 -18.05 9.63
CA GLY A 144 20.52 -18.35 11.00
C GLY A 144 20.84 -17.23 11.99
N ASP A 145 21.24 -16.02 11.56
CA ASP A 145 21.57 -14.91 12.46
C ASP A 145 20.39 -14.62 13.42
N PRO A 146 20.55 -14.87 14.75
CA PRO A 146 19.49 -14.64 15.73
C PRO A 146 19.14 -13.17 15.92
N GLN A 147 19.98 -12.24 15.49
CA GLN A 147 19.75 -10.80 15.61
C GLN A 147 18.74 -10.28 14.57
N VAL A 148 18.52 -11.02 13.48
CA VAL A 148 17.47 -10.65 12.49
C VAL A 148 16.11 -10.82 13.12
N GLN A 149 15.32 -9.75 13.14
CA GLN A 149 14.00 -9.74 13.78
C GLN A 149 12.90 -10.00 12.75
N PHE A 150 11.85 -10.71 13.17
CA PHE A 150 10.64 -10.97 12.40
C PHE A 150 9.43 -10.58 13.25
N LEU A 151 8.77 -9.50 12.88
CA LEU A 151 7.66 -8.95 13.64
C LEU A 151 6.42 -8.81 12.78
N THR A 152 5.27 -8.77 13.43
CA THR A 152 4.00 -8.41 12.79
C THR A 152 3.80 -6.91 12.91
N PHE A 153 3.43 -6.30 11.80
CA PHE A 153 3.14 -4.88 11.67
C PHE A 153 1.69 -4.71 11.26
N ARG A 154 0.91 -4.02 12.06
CA ARG A 154 -0.50 -3.78 11.75
C ARG A 154 -0.64 -2.68 10.71
N PRO A 155 -1.39 -2.91 9.61
CA PRO A 155 -1.74 -1.85 8.68
C PRO A 155 -2.42 -0.68 9.41
N TYR A 156 -2.11 0.53 8.97
CA TYR A 156 -2.74 1.73 9.50
C TYR A 156 -3.51 2.46 8.40
N PHE A 157 -4.71 2.87 8.76
CA PHE A 157 -5.56 3.69 7.91
C PHE A 157 -5.94 4.96 8.66
N HIS A 158 -5.67 6.12 8.05
CA HIS A 158 -5.99 7.41 8.65
C HIS A 158 -7.47 7.73 8.45
N ALA A 159 -8.32 7.21 9.33
CA ALA A 159 -9.78 7.31 9.22
C ALA A 159 -10.30 8.76 9.21
N GLU A 160 -9.56 9.70 9.82
CA GLU A 160 -9.91 11.13 9.82
C GLU A 160 -9.96 11.74 8.41
N SER A 161 -9.20 11.17 7.45
CA SER A 161 -9.25 11.56 6.04
C SER A 161 -10.53 11.08 5.33
N PHE A 162 -11.30 10.20 5.97
CA PHE A 162 -12.51 9.58 5.41
C PHE A 162 -13.65 9.66 6.42
N PRO A 163 -14.18 10.87 6.68
CA PRO A 163 -15.25 11.04 7.65
C PRO A 163 -16.49 10.25 7.23
N PHE A 164 -17.14 9.65 8.21
CA PHE A 164 -18.39 8.93 7.97
C PHE A 164 -19.47 9.89 7.47
N ILE A 165 -20.05 9.59 6.32
CA ILE A 165 -21.11 10.39 5.69
C ILE A 165 -22.46 9.81 6.11
N ARG A 166 -23.18 10.52 7.01
CA ARG A 166 -24.49 10.11 7.51
C ARG A 166 -25.59 10.34 6.50
N GLU A 167 -25.58 11.54 5.88
CA GLU A 167 -26.57 11.95 4.90
C GLU A 167 -26.07 11.60 3.51
N ARG A 168 -26.78 10.75 2.83
CA ARG A 168 -26.50 10.33 1.45
C ARG A 168 -27.73 10.62 0.61
N ASP A 169 -27.48 10.89 -0.66
CA ASP A 169 -28.55 11.02 -1.65
C ASP A 169 -29.39 9.72 -1.67
N GLU A 170 -30.68 9.85 -1.39
CA GLU A 170 -31.62 8.72 -1.32
C GLU A 170 -32.17 8.32 -2.69
N ASP A 171 -31.99 9.17 -3.71
CA ASP A 171 -32.55 8.97 -5.04
C ASP A 171 -31.87 7.81 -5.77
N PHE A 172 -30.71 7.39 -5.35
CA PHE A 172 -30.00 6.26 -5.96
C PHE A 172 -29.29 5.36 -4.92
N PHE A 173 -29.01 4.13 -5.32
CA PHE A 173 -28.18 3.22 -4.56
C PHE A 173 -26.81 3.09 -5.24
N GLY A 174 -25.78 3.68 -4.61
CA GLY A 174 -24.41 3.63 -5.05
C GLY A 174 -23.74 2.30 -4.69
N CYS A 175 -23.18 1.61 -5.68
CA CYS A 175 -22.29 0.48 -5.42
C CYS A 175 -20.96 0.66 -6.12
N GLY A 176 -19.88 0.34 -5.43
CA GLY A 176 -18.55 0.64 -5.91
C GLY A 176 -17.59 -0.54 -5.89
N ARG A 177 -16.56 -0.43 -6.70
CA ARG A 177 -15.38 -1.27 -6.68
C ARG A 177 -14.14 -0.42 -6.88
N ILE A 178 -13.16 -0.59 -6.01
CA ILE A 178 -11.91 0.16 -6.04
C ILE A 178 -10.71 -0.79 -6.07
N SER A 179 -9.81 -0.59 -7.04
CA SER A 179 -8.53 -1.29 -7.12
C SER A 179 -7.54 -0.45 -7.94
N ARG A 180 -6.29 -0.85 -7.96
CA ARG A 180 -5.37 -0.38 -9.01
C ARG A 180 -5.81 -0.98 -10.35
N GLN A 181 -5.31 -0.40 -11.46
CA GLN A 181 -5.48 -0.92 -12.82
C GLN A 181 -4.75 -2.26 -12.97
N ASP A 182 -5.45 -3.33 -12.66
CA ASP A 182 -4.90 -4.68 -12.63
C ASP A 182 -6.06 -5.68 -12.84
N ALA A 183 -6.07 -6.35 -13.98
CA ALA A 183 -7.11 -7.30 -14.33
C ALA A 183 -7.21 -8.48 -13.34
N ASP A 184 -6.11 -8.83 -12.65
CA ASP A 184 -6.11 -9.91 -11.65
C ASP A 184 -6.90 -9.53 -10.39
N LYS A 185 -7.18 -8.24 -10.19
CA LYS A 185 -8.06 -7.76 -9.12
C LYS A 185 -9.55 -7.95 -9.42
N PHE A 186 -9.92 -8.35 -10.62
CA PHE A 186 -11.30 -8.59 -11.03
C PHE A 186 -11.56 -10.09 -11.16
N ALA A 187 -12.47 -10.63 -10.37
CA ALA A 187 -12.96 -12.00 -10.57
C ALA A 187 -13.76 -12.10 -11.88
N ALA A 188 -13.65 -13.21 -12.56
CA ALA A 188 -14.37 -13.44 -13.83
C ALA A 188 -15.88 -13.25 -13.70
N ASN A 189 -16.47 -13.54 -12.55
CA ASN A 189 -17.89 -13.39 -12.25
C ASN A 189 -18.29 -11.99 -11.72
N THR A 190 -17.39 -11.00 -11.76
CA THR A 190 -17.67 -9.65 -11.21
C THR A 190 -18.95 -9.05 -11.77
N LEU A 191 -19.13 -9.04 -13.11
CA LEU A 191 -20.34 -8.47 -13.72
C LEU A 191 -21.60 -9.28 -13.40
N HIS A 192 -21.49 -10.60 -13.24
CA HIS A 192 -22.62 -11.42 -12.82
C HIS A 192 -23.12 -10.99 -11.42
N ILE A 193 -22.20 -10.79 -10.47
CA ILE A 193 -22.53 -10.33 -9.11
C ILE A 193 -23.18 -8.94 -9.14
N TYR A 194 -22.61 -8.00 -9.91
CA TYR A 194 -23.18 -6.66 -10.06
C TYR A 194 -24.56 -6.69 -10.77
N GLY A 195 -24.74 -7.57 -11.75
CA GLY A 195 -26.02 -7.76 -12.43
C GLY A 195 -27.10 -8.35 -11.54
N ALA A 196 -26.73 -9.28 -10.66
CA ALA A 196 -27.63 -9.92 -9.71
C ALA A 196 -28.06 -9.00 -8.56
N PHE A 197 -27.35 -7.90 -8.32
CA PHE A 197 -27.69 -6.95 -7.28
C PHE A 197 -28.99 -6.21 -7.58
N VAL A 198 -29.94 -6.28 -6.66
CA VAL A 198 -31.27 -5.67 -6.77
C VAL A 198 -31.35 -4.47 -5.83
N SER A 199 -31.93 -3.37 -6.30
CA SER A 199 -32.18 -2.17 -5.51
C SER A 199 -33.59 -1.66 -5.78
N PRO A 200 -34.30 -1.16 -4.74
CA PRO A 200 -35.62 -0.54 -4.89
C PRO A 200 -35.57 0.83 -5.57
N VAL A 201 -34.40 1.44 -5.66
CA VAL A 201 -34.14 2.73 -6.30
C VAL A 201 -33.14 2.58 -7.43
N GLU A 202 -32.91 3.63 -8.21
CA GLU A 202 -31.92 3.65 -9.27
C GLU A 202 -30.55 3.14 -8.79
N LYS A 203 -29.93 2.24 -9.53
CA LYS A 203 -28.55 1.78 -9.28
C LYS A 203 -27.57 2.69 -9.98
N ARG A 204 -26.54 3.14 -9.26
CA ARG A 204 -25.37 3.83 -9.85
C ARG A 204 -24.10 3.17 -9.38
N GLY A 205 -23.38 2.56 -10.31
CA GLY A 205 -22.12 1.89 -10.03
C GLY A 205 -20.92 2.79 -10.29
N LEU A 206 -19.82 2.52 -9.59
CA LEU A 206 -18.53 3.17 -9.83
C LEU A 206 -17.40 2.16 -9.74
N PHE A 207 -16.72 1.91 -10.88
CA PHE A 207 -15.49 1.14 -10.91
C PHE A 207 -14.30 2.09 -10.98
N LEU A 208 -13.52 2.13 -9.91
CA LEU A 208 -12.27 2.87 -9.85
C LEU A 208 -11.08 1.92 -10.03
N GLY A 209 -10.26 2.18 -11.06
CA GLY A 209 -9.12 1.33 -11.43
C GLY A 209 -9.46 0.29 -12.50
N PHE A 210 -10.49 0.53 -13.29
CA PHE A 210 -10.87 -0.32 -14.42
C PHE A 210 -10.17 0.13 -15.71
N ASP A 211 -9.67 -0.83 -16.47
CA ASP A 211 -8.96 -0.59 -17.73
C ASP A 211 -9.36 -1.59 -18.82
N LYS A 212 -8.77 -1.45 -20.02
CA LYS A 212 -9.02 -2.36 -21.15
C LYS A 212 -8.68 -3.82 -20.87
N ARG A 213 -7.70 -4.11 -20.00
CA ARG A 213 -7.35 -5.48 -19.62
C ARG A 213 -8.41 -6.08 -18.72
N SER A 214 -8.94 -5.28 -17.80
CA SER A 214 -10.07 -5.66 -16.95
C SER A 214 -11.32 -5.91 -17.78
N GLU A 215 -11.60 -5.04 -18.77
CA GLU A 215 -12.71 -5.23 -19.71
C GLU A 215 -12.56 -6.52 -20.55
N ALA A 216 -11.36 -6.80 -21.03
CA ALA A 216 -11.08 -8.05 -21.77
C ALA A 216 -11.33 -9.31 -20.93
N LYS A 217 -11.12 -9.22 -19.60
CA LYS A 217 -11.31 -10.35 -18.66
C LYS A 217 -12.76 -10.55 -18.27
N ILE A 218 -13.48 -9.48 -17.89
CA ILE A 218 -14.81 -9.60 -17.30
C ILE A 218 -15.95 -9.12 -18.21
N GLY A 219 -15.63 -8.57 -19.37
CA GLY A 219 -16.60 -7.99 -20.31
C GLY A 219 -16.86 -6.50 -20.06
N ARG A 220 -17.71 -5.91 -20.91
CA ARG A 220 -18.11 -4.52 -20.80
C ARG A 220 -19.04 -4.32 -19.59
N PRO A 221 -18.75 -3.37 -18.68
CA PRO A 221 -19.63 -3.03 -17.59
C PRO A 221 -21.01 -2.53 -18.06
N PHE A 222 -22.01 -2.70 -17.21
CA PHE A 222 -23.36 -2.19 -17.46
C PHE A 222 -23.37 -0.67 -17.61
N ASP A 223 -24.30 -0.12 -18.36
CA ASP A 223 -24.39 1.33 -18.61
C ASP A 223 -24.63 2.17 -17.34
N TRP A 224 -25.16 1.58 -16.28
CA TRP A 224 -25.32 2.22 -14.99
C TRP A 224 -24.03 2.23 -14.14
N ILE A 225 -22.91 1.67 -14.64
CA ILE A 225 -21.62 1.65 -13.97
C ILE A 225 -20.70 2.66 -14.65
N ARG A 226 -20.40 3.75 -13.94
CA ARG A 226 -19.36 4.70 -14.32
C ARG A 226 -17.98 4.06 -14.14
N ILE A 227 -17.09 4.30 -15.09
CA ILE A 227 -15.70 3.85 -15.04
C ILE A 227 -14.81 5.04 -14.75
N ALA A 228 -13.91 4.88 -13.78
CA ALA A 228 -12.79 5.77 -13.52
C ALA A 228 -11.49 4.97 -13.55
N ARG A 229 -10.49 5.45 -14.29
CA ARG A 229 -9.23 4.73 -14.47
C ARG A 229 -8.35 4.81 -13.23
N ASN A 230 -8.36 5.96 -12.58
CA ASN A 230 -7.48 6.22 -11.45
C ASN A 230 -8.04 7.33 -10.54
N GLN A 231 -7.35 7.59 -9.45
CA GLN A 231 -7.75 8.58 -8.45
C GLN A 231 -7.57 10.05 -8.90
N ARG A 232 -7.02 10.32 -10.09
CA ARG A 232 -7.04 11.65 -10.70
C ARG A 232 -8.41 11.96 -11.32
N GLU A 233 -9.13 10.93 -11.76
CA GLU A 233 -10.49 11.07 -12.33
C GLU A 233 -11.57 11.09 -11.25
N VAL A 234 -11.39 10.29 -10.19
CA VAL A 234 -12.28 10.21 -9.02
C VAL A 234 -11.42 9.99 -7.79
N SER A 235 -11.49 10.90 -6.84
CA SER A 235 -10.76 10.75 -5.58
C SER A 235 -11.29 9.55 -4.78
N GLN A 236 -10.49 9.05 -3.85
CA GLN A 236 -10.89 7.98 -2.95
C GLN A 236 -12.06 8.43 -2.05
N GLN A 237 -12.04 9.69 -1.60
CA GLN A 237 -13.12 10.30 -0.84
C GLN A 237 -14.43 10.34 -1.63
N ASP A 238 -14.38 10.77 -2.89
CA ASP A 238 -15.58 10.82 -3.75
C ASP A 238 -16.09 9.42 -4.08
N PHE A 239 -15.18 8.45 -4.24
CA PHE A 239 -15.56 7.04 -4.39
C PHE A 239 -16.35 6.54 -3.17
N TYR A 240 -15.85 6.78 -1.95
CA TYR A 240 -16.56 6.36 -0.72
C TYR A 240 -17.84 7.17 -0.47
N ARG A 241 -17.87 8.46 -0.88
CA ARG A 241 -19.10 9.27 -0.83
C ARG A 241 -20.18 8.72 -1.76
N HIS A 242 -19.81 8.29 -2.94
CA HIS A 242 -20.74 7.67 -3.90
C HIS A 242 -21.23 6.30 -3.46
N SER A 243 -20.36 5.49 -2.86
CA SER A 243 -20.64 4.07 -2.62
C SER A 243 -21.31 3.83 -1.28
N ARG A 244 -22.54 3.27 -1.28
CA ARG A 244 -23.22 2.74 -0.09
C ARG A 244 -22.75 1.34 0.26
N ILE A 245 -22.37 0.58 -0.77
CA ILE A 245 -21.79 -0.76 -0.65
C ILE A 245 -20.59 -0.88 -1.58
N ILE A 246 -19.58 -1.59 -1.12
CA ILE A 246 -18.42 -1.95 -1.94
C ILE A 246 -18.50 -3.45 -2.18
N LEU A 247 -18.65 -3.82 -3.46
CA LEU A 247 -18.64 -5.21 -3.89
C LEU A 247 -17.30 -5.47 -4.60
N GLN A 248 -16.46 -6.27 -3.96
CA GLN A 248 -15.10 -6.49 -4.42
C GLN A 248 -14.81 -7.99 -4.60
N PRO A 249 -15.51 -8.66 -5.54
CA PRO A 249 -15.21 -10.06 -5.81
C PRO A 249 -13.79 -10.18 -6.34
N THR A 250 -13.06 -11.15 -5.78
CA THR A 250 -11.69 -11.48 -6.16
C THR A 250 -11.60 -12.95 -6.52
N ASP A 251 -10.69 -13.31 -7.42
CA ASP A 251 -10.39 -14.72 -7.67
C ASP A 251 -9.70 -15.31 -6.42
N THR A 252 -9.81 -16.62 -6.22
CA THR A 252 -9.29 -17.35 -5.06
C THR A 252 -7.79 -17.16 -4.83
N THR A 253 -7.04 -16.85 -5.86
CA THR A 253 -5.61 -16.54 -5.79
C THR A 253 -5.29 -15.17 -5.20
N CYS A 254 -6.29 -14.30 -5.02
CA CYS A 254 -6.14 -12.94 -4.50
C CYS A 254 -6.77 -12.79 -3.10
N LEU A 255 -6.73 -13.83 -2.27
CA LEU A 255 -7.37 -13.90 -0.95
C LEU A 255 -6.81 -12.97 0.13
N LEU A 256 -5.96 -12.00 -0.24
CA LEU A 256 -5.14 -11.35 0.77
C LEU A 256 -5.48 -9.97 1.19
N TYR A 257 -6.32 -9.31 0.51
CA TYR A 257 -6.76 -8.00 0.93
C TYR A 257 -8.28 -7.89 0.86
N THR A 258 -8.93 -8.39 1.85
CA THR A 258 -10.02 -7.60 2.39
C THR A 258 -9.36 -6.34 2.93
N SER A 259 -9.29 -5.28 2.13
CA SER A 259 -9.08 -3.95 2.69
C SER A 259 -10.03 -3.83 3.86
N PRO A 260 -9.60 -3.44 5.05
CA PRO A 260 -10.56 -3.13 6.08
C PRO A 260 -11.51 -2.12 5.47
N SER A 261 -12.76 -2.52 5.28
CA SER A 261 -13.81 -1.56 4.99
C SER A 261 -13.86 -0.62 6.17
N PRO A 262 -13.83 0.70 5.95
CA PRO A 262 -14.06 1.64 7.02
C PRO A 262 -15.42 1.43 7.67
#